data_986dab6ffc31f065c2bc40c933e13544
#
_entry.id   986dab6ffc31f065c2bc40c933e13544
#
_cell.length_a   1.000
_cell.length_b   1.000
_cell.length_c   1.000
_cell.angle_alpha   90.00
_cell.angle_beta   90.00
_cell.angle_gamma   90.00
#
_symmetry.space_group_name_H-M   'P 1'
#
loop_
_entity.id
_entity.type
_entity.pdbx_description
1 polymer ?
#
loop_
_entity_poly.entity_id
_entity_poly.type
_entity_poly.pdbx_seq_one_letter_code
_entity_poly.pdbx_strand_id
1 'polypeptide(L)'
;VPPVPPLDRNASTRFSGDEEGKLREELCEAMAAIHQRGWCDGTGGNFSCVLKQEPLLLLMAPSGVDKGRVRPQELIVVDGDSQVRRGSGRASAETLLHLAIVNETGAGAVLHTHSQAGTLLSQWSWAWAVRSAPASLTLKPEAKALEEGHRAKGLQTGAGSRSPQAEAGGFAEAGEEASDEAGEEDGVAYLEVRNLEMLKGIAGITTHRSEVRVPVLANDQDLARLSRRAVPHLGRAPAGLLIAGHGLYAWGQELSEARRHLEILEFLLEQRWRQLLLEALVEQGLGSAPANLGQRS
;
A
#
# COMPACT_ATOMS: atom_id res chain seq x y z
N VAL A 1 18.54 7.89 -9.52
CA VAL A 1 18.86 7.70 -8.10
C VAL A 1 19.74 6.46 -8.01
N PRO A 2 20.89 6.48 -7.34
CA PRO A 2 21.66 5.28 -7.14
C PRO A 2 20.79 4.29 -6.34
N PRO A 3 20.88 2.97 -6.61
CA PRO A 3 20.17 1.97 -5.84
C PRO A 3 20.54 2.10 -4.35
N VAL A 4 19.56 2.04 -3.47
CA VAL A 4 19.81 1.93 -2.02
C VAL A 4 20.71 0.70 -1.83
N PRO A 5 21.82 0.82 -1.09
CA PRO A 5 22.70 -0.32 -0.90
C PRO A 5 21.92 -1.50 -0.28
N PRO A 6 22.17 -2.74 -0.72
CA PRO A 6 21.50 -3.90 -0.16
C PRO A 6 21.76 -3.96 1.34
N LEU A 7 20.72 -4.18 2.10
CA LEU A 7 20.75 -4.30 3.55
C LEU A 7 21.62 -5.49 3.96
N ASP A 8 22.40 -5.33 5.01
CA ASP A 8 23.21 -6.43 5.56
C ASP A 8 22.27 -7.49 6.17
N ARG A 9 22.07 -8.60 5.44
CA ARG A 9 21.18 -9.71 5.82
C ARG A 9 21.68 -10.50 7.05
N ASN A 10 22.85 -10.16 7.59
CA ASN A 10 23.47 -10.91 8.69
C ASN A 10 23.18 -10.36 10.09
N ALA A 11 22.42 -9.28 10.24
CA ALA A 11 22.00 -8.79 11.54
C ALA A 11 20.88 -9.69 12.10
N SER A 12 21.25 -10.78 12.76
CA SER A 12 20.34 -11.61 13.56
C SER A 12 19.90 -10.79 14.79
N THR A 13 18.89 -9.97 14.68
CA THR A 13 18.29 -9.23 15.79
C THR A 13 17.47 -10.21 16.64
N ARG A 14 18.09 -10.71 17.71
CA ARG A 14 17.36 -11.37 18.81
C ARG A 14 16.97 -10.27 19.78
N PHE A 15 15.69 -9.85 19.74
CA PHE A 15 15.14 -9.00 20.80
C PHE A 15 15.06 -9.82 22.10
N SER A 16 15.62 -9.29 23.20
CA SER A 16 15.30 -9.74 24.55
C SER A 16 13.82 -9.45 24.86
N GLY A 17 13.26 -10.05 25.92
CA GLY A 17 11.89 -9.75 26.34
C GLY A 17 11.62 -8.26 26.58
N ASP A 18 12.61 -7.54 27.11
CA ASP A 18 12.53 -6.09 27.36
C ASP A 18 12.55 -5.30 26.05
N GLU A 19 13.36 -5.70 25.06
CA GLU A 19 13.41 -5.06 23.74
C GLU A 19 12.13 -5.30 22.93
N GLU A 20 11.53 -6.50 23.00
CA GLU A 20 10.23 -6.74 22.38
C GLU A 20 9.15 -5.86 23.04
N GLY A 21 9.16 -5.72 24.37
CA GLY A 21 8.24 -4.84 25.11
C GLY A 21 8.33 -3.41 24.61
N LYS A 22 9.52 -2.89 24.52
CA LYS A 22 9.78 -1.54 23.99
C LYS A 22 9.30 -1.37 22.55
N LEU A 23 9.61 -2.32 21.65
CA LEU A 23 9.16 -2.27 20.25
C LEU A 23 7.62 -2.28 20.14
N ARG A 24 6.92 -3.00 21.02
CA ARG A 24 5.46 -3.01 21.09
C ARG A 24 4.90 -1.63 21.46
N GLU A 25 5.51 -0.96 22.42
CA GLU A 25 5.15 0.42 22.82
C GLU A 25 5.40 1.39 21.67
N GLU A 26 6.59 1.37 21.08
CA GLU A 26 6.98 2.24 19.97
C GLU A 26 6.06 2.06 18.74
N LEU A 27 5.67 0.82 18.41
CA LEU A 27 4.74 0.56 17.30
C LEU A 27 3.35 1.12 17.60
N CYS A 28 2.84 0.97 18.83
CA CYS A 28 1.56 1.55 19.24
C CYS A 28 1.59 3.08 19.20
N GLU A 29 2.66 3.71 19.66
CA GLU A 29 2.85 5.17 19.57
C GLU A 29 2.89 5.65 18.12
N ALA A 30 3.60 4.92 17.24
CA ALA A 30 3.64 5.24 15.81
C ALA A 30 2.23 5.15 15.18
N MET A 31 1.47 4.09 15.47
CA MET A 31 0.11 3.92 14.99
C MET A 31 -0.81 5.05 15.46
N ALA A 32 -0.77 5.39 16.75
CA ALA A 32 -1.57 6.47 17.30
C ALA A 32 -1.24 7.83 16.65
N ALA A 33 0.04 8.13 16.44
CA ALA A 33 0.48 9.36 15.79
C ALA A 33 0.05 9.42 14.31
N ILE A 34 0.08 8.31 13.60
CA ILE A 34 -0.35 8.21 12.20
C ILE A 34 -1.88 8.33 12.11
N HIS A 35 -2.62 7.71 13.03
CA HIS A 35 -4.07 7.84 13.14
C HIS A 35 -4.49 9.30 13.39
N GLN A 36 -3.82 10.02 14.29
CA GLN A 36 -4.07 11.44 14.55
C GLN A 36 -3.89 12.34 13.32
N ARG A 37 -3.11 11.92 12.33
CA ARG A 37 -2.93 12.62 11.05
C ARG A 37 -4.05 12.33 10.03
N GLY A 38 -4.99 11.42 10.34
CA GLY A 38 -6.04 10.98 9.42
C GLY A 38 -5.52 10.12 8.27
N TRP A 39 -4.44 9.35 8.48
CA TRP A 39 -3.86 8.49 7.45
C TRP A 39 -4.27 7.03 7.56
N CYS A 40 -5.01 6.67 8.61
CA CYS A 40 -5.54 5.31 8.82
C CYS A 40 -6.92 5.34 9.50
N ASP A 41 -7.84 6.12 8.93
CA ASP A 41 -9.19 6.29 9.44
C ASP A 41 -9.97 4.97 9.46
N GLY A 42 -10.96 4.90 10.34
CA GLY A 42 -11.71 3.67 10.58
C GLY A 42 -10.80 2.58 11.18
N THR A 43 -10.65 1.48 10.48
CA THR A 43 -9.72 0.39 10.83
C THR A 43 -8.65 0.18 9.75
N GLY A 44 -8.49 1.18 8.87
CA GLY A 44 -7.58 1.12 7.73
C GLY A 44 -6.11 1.09 8.14
N GLY A 45 -5.27 0.74 7.16
CA GLY A 45 -3.83 0.68 7.34
C GLY A 45 -3.33 -0.54 8.12
N ASN A 46 -2.06 -0.86 7.92
CA ASN A 46 -1.36 -1.95 8.57
C ASN A 46 0.06 -1.54 8.92
N PHE A 47 0.54 -2.00 10.06
CA PHE A 47 1.84 -1.59 10.59
C PHE A 47 2.54 -2.81 11.15
N SER A 48 3.76 -3.08 10.69
CA SER A 48 4.55 -4.21 11.16
C SER A 48 6.01 -3.85 11.43
N CYS A 49 6.59 -4.57 12.40
CA CYS A 49 8.03 -4.57 12.67
C CYS A 49 8.55 -6.01 12.66
N VAL A 50 9.75 -6.21 12.16
CA VAL A 50 10.42 -7.51 12.19
C VAL A 50 10.93 -7.78 13.60
N LEU A 51 10.43 -8.83 14.25
CA LEU A 51 10.94 -9.33 15.53
C LEU A 51 12.14 -10.26 15.36
N LYS A 52 12.12 -11.04 14.28
CA LYS A 52 13.14 -12.02 13.99
C LYS A 52 13.19 -12.28 12.49
N GLN A 53 14.41 -12.40 11.94
CA GLN A 53 14.62 -12.67 10.52
C GLN A 53 14.51 -14.17 10.18
N GLU A 54 15.04 -15.05 11.04
CA GLU A 54 15.10 -16.49 10.79
C GLU A 54 14.70 -17.29 12.06
N PRO A 55 13.52 -17.95 12.06
CA PRO A 55 12.45 -17.82 11.08
C PRO A 55 11.84 -16.42 11.13
N LEU A 56 11.32 -15.92 10.00
CA LEU A 56 10.73 -14.57 9.94
C LEU A 56 9.51 -14.49 10.85
N LEU A 57 9.53 -13.48 11.74
CA LEU A 57 8.42 -13.14 12.62
C LEU A 57 8.17 -11.63 12.57
N LEU A 58 6.92 -11.25 12.29
CA LEU A 58 6.46 -9.87 12.30
C LEU A 58 5.59 -9.59 13.52
N LEU A 59 5.89 -8.51 14.22
CA LEU A 59 4.99 -7.89 15.19
C LEU A 59 4.06 -6.94 14.46
N MET A 60 2.74 -7.04 14.67
CA MET A 60 1.77 -6.17 14.00
C MET A 60 0.46 -6.04 14.75
N ALA A 61 -0.36 -5.04 14.38
CA ALA A 61 -1.71 -4.92 14.88
C ALA A 61 -2.63 -5.99 14.25
N PRO A 62 -3.60 -6.54 15.00
CA PRO A 62 -4.62 -7.40 14.42
C PRO A 62 -5.46 -6.65 13.37
N SER A 63 -6.05 -7.41 12.45
CA SER A 63 -6.99 -6.88 11.47
C SER A 63 -8.26 -6.32 12.14
N GLY A 64 -8.78 -5.20 11.61
CA GLY A 64 -10.06 -4.64 12.01
C GLY A 64 -10.07 -3.88 13.35
N VAL A 65 -8.89 -3.54 13.92
CA VAL A 65 -8.78 -2.73 15.14
C VAL A 65 -8.55 -1.24 14.81
N ASP A 66 -9.04 -0.38 15.70
CA ASP A 66 -8.77 1.06 15.67
C ASP A 66 -7.29 1.32 16.00
N LYS A 67 -6.51 1.75 15.00
CA LYS A 67 -5.05 1.95 15.11
C LYS A 67 -4.67 3.05 16.10
N GLY A 68 -5.56 3.99 16.38
CA GLY A 68 -5.35 5.04 17.37
C GLY A 68 -5.43 4.58 18.82
N ARG A 69 -5.88 3.32 19.07
CA ARG A 69 -6.17 2.82 20.42
C ARG A 69 -5.59 1.45 20.73
N VAL A 70 -4.78 0.89 19.83
CA VAL A 70 -4.13 -0.41 20.04
C VAL A 70 -3.15 -0.33 21.20
N ARG A 71 -3.21 -1.31 22.10
CA ARG A 71 -2.30 -1.43 23.23
C ARG A 71 -1.22 -2.48 22.96
N PRO A 72 -0.02 -2.37 23.57
CA PRO A 72 1.11 -3.26 23.32
C PRO A 72 0.80 -4.76 23.44
N GLN A 73 -0.04 -5.13 24.42
CA GLN A 73 -0.46 -6.52 24.64
C GLN A 73 -1.46 -7.05 23.61
N GLU A 74 -2.08 -6.18 22.83
CA GLU A 74 -3.04 -6.55 21.76
C GLU A 74 -2.35 -6.85 20.44
N LEU A 75 -1.06 -6.50 20.31
CA LEU A 75 -0.29 -6.81 19.12
C LEU A 75 -0.07 -8.31 18.99
N ILE A 76 -0.18 -8.79 17.76
CA ILE A 76 0.03 -10.19 17.38
C ILE A 76 1.42 -10.39 16.79
N VAL A 77 1.92 -11.61 16.84
CA VAL A 77 3.12 -12.04 16.12
C VAL A 77 2.70 -13.01 15.02
N VAL A 78 3.14 -12.71 13.81
CA VAL A 78 2.80 -13.46 12.59
C VAL A 78 4.09 -14.00 11.98
N ASP A 79 4.05 -15.21 11.44
CA ASP A 79 5.21 -15.83 10.76
C ASP A 79 5.25 -15.53 9.25
N GLY A 80 6.25 -16.11 8.58
CA GLY A 80 6.46 -15.98 7.13
C GLY A 80 5.35 -16.56 6.26
N ASP A 81 4.47 -17.39 6.83
CA ASP A 81 3.29 -17.95 6.18
C ASP A 81 2.01 -17.18 6.52
N SER A 82 2.15 -15.96 7.08
CA SER A 82 1.02 -15.12 7.53
C SER A 82 0.15 -15.74 8.62
N GLN A 83 0.69 -16.72 9.39
CA GLN A 83 -0.04 -17.37 10.48
C GLN A 83 0.25 -16.70 11.81
N VAL A 84 -0.80 -16.46 12.61
CA VAL A 84 -0.65 -15.89 13.95
C VAL A 84 -0.02 -16.94 14.88
N ARG A 85 1.17 -16.63 15.43
CA ARG A 85 1.92 -17.48 16.35
C ARG A 85 1.77 -17.07 17.81
N ARG A 86 1.55 -15.78 18.06
CA ARG A 86 1.29 -15.23 19.42
C ARG A 86 0.29 -14.09 19.35
N GLY A 87 -0.47 -13.92 20.45
CA GLY A 87 -1.50 -12.91 20.56
C GLY A 87 -2.88 -13.41 20.14
N SER A 88 -3.88 -12.53 20.24
CA SER A 88 -5.27 -12.82 19.89
C SER A 88 -5.73 -11.95 18.75
N GLY A 89 -6.44 -12.53 17.78
CA GLY A 89 -6.94 -11.82 16.61
C GLY A 89 -6.53 -12.50 15.32
N ARG A 90 -6.77 -11.80 14.22
CA ARG A 90 -6.49 -12.27 12.86
C ARG A 90 -5.45 -11.37 12.19
N ALA A 91 -4.50 -11.95 11.48
CA ALA A 91 -3.62 -11.21 10.61
C ALA A 91 -4.43 -10.55 9.48
N SER A 92 -3.97 -9.39 9.00
CA SER A 92 -4.52 -8.78 7.79
C SER A 92 -4.16 -9.61 6.56
N ALA A 93 -5.03 -9.68 5.57
CA ALA A 93 -4.70 -10.25 4.27
C ALA A 93 -3.48 -9.54 3.64
N GLU A 94 -3.32 -8.25 3.89
CA GLU A 94 -2.21 -7.42 3.42
C GLU A 94 -0.86 -7.75 4.07
N THR A 95 -0.83 -8.63 5.08
CA THR A 95 0.42 -9.17 5.65
C THR A 95 1.31 -9.80 4.58
N LEU A 96 0.74 -10.39 3.53
CA LEU A 96 1.50 -10.96 2.42
C LEU A 96 2.37 -9.91 1.70
N LEU A 97 1.87 -8.69 1.52
CA LEU A 97 2.66 -7.62 0.91
C LEU A 97 3.73 -7.10 1.88
N HIS A 98 3.45 -7.03 3.19
CA HIS A 98 4.49 -6.73 4.18
C HIS A 98 5.62 -7.75 4.16
N LEU A 99 5.28 -9.05 4.10
CA LEU A 99 6.27 -10.14 4.00
C LEU A 99 7.09 -10.02 2.71
N ALA A 100 6.46 -9.73 1.57
CA ALA A 100 7.15 -9.53 0.30
C ALA A 100 8.14 -8.36 0.36
N ILE A 101 7.73 -7.21 0.95
CA ILE A 101 8.59 -6.05 1.14
C ILE A 101 9.78 -6.41 2.03
N VAL A 102 9.56 -7.04 3.19
CA VAL A 102 10.63 -7.44 4.11
C VAL A 102 11.60 -8.40 3.44
N ASN A 103 11.10 -9.42 2.75
CA ASN A 103 11.93 -10.42 2.09
C ASN A 103 12.79 -9.83 0.96
N GLU A 104 12.22 -8.93 0.16
CA GLU A 104 12.91 -8.33 -0.99
C GLU A 104 13.88 -7.22 -0.58
N THR A 105 13.47 -6.35 0.35
CA THR A 105 14.24 -5.16 0.71
C THR A 105 15.10 -5.33 1.96
N GLY A 106 14.84 -6.34 2.78
CA GLY A 106 15.44 -6.52 4.10
C GLY A 106 14.96 -5.50 5.14
N ALA A 107 13.82 -4.83 4.89
CA ALA A 107 13.26 -3.85 5.81
C ALA A 107 12.98 -4.44 7.19
N GLY A 108 13.23 -3.66 8.25
CA GLY A 108 12.89 -4.02 9.62
C GLY A 108 11.50 -3.54 10.05
N ALA A 109 10.88 -2.64 9.29
CA ALA A 109 9.50 -2.21 9.51
C ALA A 109 8.82 -1.80 8.21
N VAL A 110 7.50 -2.06 8.12
CA VAL A 110 6.63 -1.67 7.00
C VAL A 110 5.37 -1.03 7.55
N LEU A 111 5.04 0.14 7.04
CA LEU A 111 3.88 0.94 7.45
C LEU A 111 3.00 1.21 6.22
N HIS A 112 1.72 0.91 6.34
CA HIS A 112 0.74 1.11 5.27
C HIS A 112 -0.38 2.06 5.71
N THR A 113 -0.68 3.05 4.87
CA THR A 113 -1.66 4.11 5.14
C THR A 113 -2.66 4.26 4.00
N HIS A 114 -3.84 4.78 4.35
CA HIS A 114 -4.93 5.13 3.45
C HIS A 114 -5.19 6.64 3.45
N SER A 115 -4.14 7.46 3.36
CA SER A 115 -4.33 8.91 3.30
C SER A 115 -5.15 9.32 2.07
N GLN A 116 -5.86 10.44 2.16
CA GLN A 116 -6.66 10.93 1.04
C GLN A 116 -5.78 11.27 -0.17
N ALA A 117 -4.64 11.92 0.05
CA ALA A 117 -3.70 12.25 -1.01
C ALA A 117 -3.11 11.01 -1.66
N GLY A 118 -2.64 10.03 -0.88
CA GLY A 118 -2.07 8.79 -1.36
C GLY A 118 -3.08 7.96 -2.16
N THR A 119 -4.28 7.80 -1.64
CA THR A 119 -5.36 7.05 -2.30
C THR A 119 -5.78 7.70 -3.61
N LEU A 120 -6.04 9.01 -3.60
CA LEU A 120 -6.52 9.73 -4.78
C LEU A 120 -5.46 9.82 -5.88
N LEU A 121 -4.22 10.17 -5.53
CA LEU A 121 -3.13 10.28 -6.50
C LEU A 121 -2.74 8.95 -7.10
N SER A 122 -2.73 7.87 -6.32
CA SER A 122 -2.44 6.53 -6.85
C SER A 122 -3.48 6.09 -7.87
N GLN A 123 -4.77 6.31 -7.59
CA GLN A 123 -5.86 6.05 -8.54
C GLN A 123 -5.73 6.90 -9.81
N TRP A 124 -5.45 8.20 -9.64
CA TRP A 124 -5.29 9.11 -10.76
C TRP A 124 -4.08 8.76 -11.64
N SER A 125 -2.93 8.49 -11.03
CA SER A 125 -1.70 8.12 -11.76
C SER A 125 -1.87 6.83 -12.53
N TRP A 126 -2.53 5.83 -11.94
CA TRP A 126 -2.85 4.58 -12.62
C TRP A 126 -3.78 4.80 -13.81
N ALA A 127 -4.90 5.50 -13.60
CA ALA A 127 -5.88 5.79 -14.65
C ALA A 127 -5.28 6.62 -15.79
N TRP A 128 -4.33 7.52 -15.50
CA TRP A 128 -3.60 8.29 -16.51
C TRP A 128 -2.67 7.37 -17.31
N ALA A 129 -1.88 6.52 -16.66
CA ALA A 129 -0.97 5.58 -17.33
C ALA A 129 -1.72 4.64 -18.28
N VAL A 130 -2.86 4.08 -17.83
CA VAL A 130 -3.73 3.22 -18.65
C VAL A 130 -4.24 3.93 -19.89
N ARG A 131 -4.68 5.20 -19.76
CA ARG A 131 -5.19 5.97 -20.92
C ARG A 131 -4.09 6.41 -21.88
N SER A 132 -2.88 6.63 -21.38
CA SER A 132 -1.74 7.13 -22.15
C SER A 132 -0.87 6.02 -22.73
N ALA A 133 -1.14 4.76 -22.37
CA ALA A 133 -0.41 3.61 -22.87
C ALA A 133 -0.68 3.45 -24.39
N PRO A 134 0.37 3.18 -25.20
CA PRO A 134 0.16 2.82 -26.59
C PRO A 134 -0.69 1.54 -26.70
N ALA A 135 -1.52 1.43 -27.73
CA ALA A 135 -2.47 0.34 -27.92
C ALA A 135 -1.83 -1.08 -27.94
N SER A 136 -0.51 -1.16 -28.05
CA SER A 136 0.27 -2.41 -27.95
C SER A 136 0.58 -2.84 -26.51
N LEU A 137 0.43 -1.95 -25.51
CA LEU A 137 0.54 -2.29 -24.10
C LEU A 137 -0.88 -2.38 -23.53
N THR A 138 -1.38 -3.60 -23.40
CA THR A 138 -2.71 -3.85 -22.82
C THR A 138 -2.62 -3.76 -21.30
N LEU A 139 -2.60 -2.53 -20.74
CA LEU A 139 -2.93 -2.29 -19.35
C LEU A 139 -4.47 -2.44 -19.27
N LYS A 140 -4.98 -3.64 -19.06
CA LYS A 140 -6.43 -3.85 -18.90
C LYS A 140 -6.83 -3.43 -17.49
N PRO A 141 -7.71 -2.41 -17.33
CA PRO A 141 -8.44 -2.27 -16.09
C PRO A 141 -9.44 -3.42 -16.00
N GLU A 142 -9.52 -4.13 -14.90
CA GLU A 142 -10.66 -4.99 -14.58
C GLU A 142 -11.92 -4.12 -14.37
N ALA A 143 -12.47 -3.61 -15.45
CA ALA A 143 -13.71 -2.82 -15.48
C ALA A 143 -14.89 -3.75 -15.78
N LYS A 144 -15.21 -4.68 -14.89
CA LYS A 144 -16.44 -5.51 -15.04
C LYS A 144 -17.35 -5.56 -13.81
N ALA A 145 -17.03 -4.87 -12.74
CA ALA A 145 -17.83 -4.95 -11.50
C ALA A 145 -18.68 -3.70 -11.19
N LEU A 146 -18.62 -2.63 -11.98
CA LEU A 146 -19.32 -1.38 -11.66
C LEU A 146 -20.57 -1.06 -12.51
N GLU A 147 -20.84 -1.82 -13.58
CA GLU A 147 -22.01 -1.55 -14.43
C GLU A 147 -23.25 -2.42 -14.14
N GLU A 148 -23.15 -3.51 -13.39
CA GLU A 148 -24.33 -4.36 -13.09
C GLU A 148 -25.07 -4.00 -11.79
N GLY A 149 -24.58 -3.07 -10.98
CA GLY A 149 -25.18 -2.67 -9.70
C GLY A 149 -26.31 -1.66 -9.77
N HIS A 150 -26.57 -1.01 -10.91
CA HIS A 150 -27.51 0.12 -10.99
C HIS A 150 -28.76 -0.10 -11.88
N ARG A 151 -29.03 -1.34 -12.29
CA ARG A 151 -30.22 -1.61 -13.11
C ARG A 151 -31.08 -2.73 -12.57
N ALA A 152 -31.62 -2.61 -11.37
CA ALA A 152 -32.84 -3.31 -10.95
C ALA A 152 -33.27 -2.89 -9.54
N LYS A 153 -34.11 -1.90 -9.39
CA LYS A 153 -35.19 -1.88 -8.38
C LYS A 153 -36.29 -0.90 -8.85
N GLY A 154 -37.00 -1.36 -9.86
CA GLY A 154 -38.37 -0.88 -10.11
C GLY A 154 -39.30 -1.61 -9.15
N LEU A 155 -40.08 -0.85 -8.44
CA LEU A 155 -41.12 -1.24 -7.51
C LEU A 155 -42.16 -2.13 -8.23
N GLN A 156 -42.45 -3.34 -7.71
CA GLN A 156 -43.72 -4.00 -7.88
C GLN A 156 -44.15 -4.67 -6.57
N THR A 157 -45.23 -4.17 -6.03
CA THR A 157 -46.03 -4.77 -4.95
C THR A 157 -46.86 -5.94 -5.47
N GLY A 158 -46.87 -7.07 -4.73
CA GLY A 158 -47.74 -8.19 -5.06
C GLY A 158 -47.54 -9.37 -4.13
N ALA A 159 -48.51 -9.62 -3.27
CA ALA A 159 -48.57 -10.70 -2.29
C ALA A 159 -48.70 -12.09 -2.93
N GLY A 160 -48.15 -13.14 -2.26
CA GLY A 160 -48.45 -14.52 -2.59
C GLY A 160 -47.54 -15.53 -1.96
N SER A 161 -48.00 -16.17 -0.92
CA SER A 161 -47.51 -17.31 -0.20
C SER A 161 -47.17 -18.55 -1.05
N ARG A 162 -46.06 -19.25 -0.72
CA ARG A 162 -45.96 -20.73 -0.55
C ARG A 162 -44.51 -21.19 -0.63
N SER A 163 -44.05 -21.84 0.43
CA SER A 163 -42.94 -22.81 0.36
C SER A 163 -43.41 -24.08 -0.34
N PRO A 164 -42.54 -24.84 -1.04
CA PRO A 164 -42.03 -26.03 -0.42
C PRO A 164 -40.62 -26.51 -0.82
N GLN A 165 -40.06 -27.29 0.11
CA GLN A 165 -39.27 -28.51 -0.03
C GLN A 165 -37.96 -28.57 -0.81
N ALA A 166 -36.98 -29.06 -0.05
CA ALA A 166 -35.66 -29.51 -0.42
C ALA A 166 -35.70 -30.73 -1.39
N GLU A 167 -34.78 -30.72 -2.36
CA GLU A 167 -34.25 -31.96 -2.92
C GLU A 167 -32.74 -31.86 -3.12
N ALA A 168 -32.04 -32.89 -2.63
CA ALA A 168 -30.63 -33.10 -2.74
C ALA A 168 -30.27 -33.65 -4.15
N GLY A 169 -29.20 -33.13 -4.73
CA GLY A 169 -28.70 -33.62 -6.01
C GLY A 169 -27.27 -33.22 -6.33
N GLY A 170 -26.36 -34.17 -6.14
CA GLY A 170 -25.21 -34.45 -6.98
C GLY A 170 -24.10 -33.43 -7.11
N PHE A 171 -23.00 -33.61 -6.35
CA PHE A 171 -21.71 -33.04 -6.66
C PHE A 171 -21.14 -33.68 -7.91
N ALA A 172 -20.94 -32.88 -8.99
CA ALA A 172 -20.07 -33.23 -10.10
C ALA A 172 -18.75 -32.47 -9.88
N GLU A 173 -17.67 -33.20 -9.65
CA GLU A 173 -16.32 -32.71 -9.72
C GLU A 173 -16.01 -32.27 -11.15
N ALA A 174 -15.93 -30.96 -11.38
CA ALA A 174 -15.31 -30.42 -12.59
C ALA A 174 -13.84 -30.16 -12.26
N GLY A 175 -12.95 -30.95 -12.85
CA GLY A 175 -11.52 -30.73 -12.82
C GLY A 175 -11.21 -29.38 -13.47
N GLU A 176 -10.69 -28.45 -12.70
CA GLU A 176 -10.06 -27.24 -13.22
C GLU A 176 -8.71 -27.64 -13.85
N GLU A 177 -8.67 -27.68 -15.16
CA GLU A 177 -7.42 -27.65 -15.90
C GLU A 177 -6.78 -26.29 -15.63
N ALA A 178 -5.62 -26.31 -14.95
CA ALA A 178 -4.75 -25.16 -14.81
C ALA A 178 -4.27 -24.74 -16.22
N SER A 179 -4.89 -23.72 -16.78
CA SER A 179 -4.33 -23.02 -17.94
C SER A 179 -3.12 -22.24 -17.46
N ASP A 180 -1.93 -22.65 -17.95
CA ASP A 180 -0.72 -21.84 -17.94
C ASP A 180 -0.99 -20.54 -18.70
N GLU A 181 -1.49 -19.52 -18.03
CA GLU A 181 -1.58 -18.17 -18.60
C GLU A 181 -0.18 -17.58 -18.67
N ALA A 182 0.33 -17.53 -19.91
CA ALA A 182 1.54 -16.82 -20.29
C ALA A 182 1.49 -15.37 -19.76
N GLY A 183 2.57 -14.95 -19.12
CA GLY A 183 2.72 -13.69 -18.40
C GLY A 183 2.12 -12.47 -19.10
N GLU A 184 1.00 -11.98 -18.59
CA GLU A 184 0.60 -10.59 -18.78
C GLU A 184 1.65 -9.72 -18.06
N GLU A 185 2.42 -8.94 -18.81
CA GLU A 185 3.22 -7.85 -18.25
C GLU A 185 2.26 -6.84 -17.64
N ASP A 186 1.96 -7.04 -16.37
CA ASP A 186 1.19 -6.09 -15.57
C ASP A 186 1.99 -4.80 -15.45
N GLY A 187 1.60 -3.79 -16.21
CA GLY A 187 2.28 -2.50 -16.23
C GLY A 187 2.34 -1.87 -14.85
N VAL A 188 3.39 -1.08 -14.62
CA VAL A 188 3.55 -0.23 -13.45
C VAL A 188 3.40 1.23 -13.90
N ALA A 189 2.61 2.02 -13.18
CA ALA A 189 2.59 3.47 -13.29
C ALA A 189 3.59 4.07 -12.30
N TYR A 190 3.93 5.34 -12.49
CA TYR A 190 4.80 6.07 -11.59
C TYR A 190 4.20 7.43 -11.24
N LEU A 191 4.23 7.76 -9.97
CA LEU A 191 3.99 9.12 -9.50
C LEU A 191 5.33 9.83 -9.36
N GLU A 192 5.53 10.90 -10.13
CA GLU A 192 6.77 11.70 -10.11
C GLU A 192 6.62 12.88 -9.17
N VAL A 193 7.64 13.05 -8.31
CA VAL A 193 7.79 14.19 -7.40
C VAL A 193 9.18 14.77 -7.57
N ARG A 194 9.28 16.09 -7.75
CA ARG A 194 10.54 16.78 -8.01
C ARG A 194 10.54 18.20 -7.44
N ASN A 195 11.74 18.77 -7.29
CA ASN A 195 11.97 20.16 -6.90
C ASN A 195 11.38 20.54 -5.54
N LEU A 196 11.34 19.59 -4.59
CA LEU A 196 10.88 19.81 -3.22
C LEU A 196 12.01 19.52 -2.22
N GLU A 197 12.20 20.41 -1.26
CA GLU A 197 13.24 20.26 -0.23
C GLU A 197 13.08 18.99 0.59
N MET A 198 11.83 18.57 0.83
CA MET A 198 11.50 17.36 1.58
C MET A 198 12.04 16.06 0.96
N LEU A 199 12.37 16.06 -0.33
CA LEU A 199 13.02 14.93 -1.01
C LEU A 199 14.32 14.50 -0.32
N LYS A 200 15.06 15.43 0.27
CA LYS A 200 16.33 15.16 0.98
C LYS A 200 16.17 14.28 2.24
N GLY A 201 14.96 14.08 2.70
CA GLY A 201 14.68 13.15 3.80
C GLY A 201 14.59 11.68 3.38
N ILE A 202 14.52 11.41 2.06
CA ILE A 202 14.60 10.05 1.53
C ILE A 202 16.07 9.64 1.45
N ALA A 203 16.37 8.42 1.87
CA ALA A 203 17.73 7.89 1.87
C ALA A 203 18.39 8.00 0.49
N GLY A 204 19.65 8.50 0.47
CA GLY A 204 20.44 8.67 -0.76
C GLY A 204 20.12 9.94 -1.57
N ILE A 205 19.17 10.77 -1.15
CA ILE A 205 18.85 12.04 -1.83
C ILE A 205 19.47 13.21 -1.07
N THR A 206 20.34 13.96 -1.75
CA THR A 206 21.09 15.07 -1.16
C THR A 206 20.69 16.45 -1.65
N THR A 207 19.83 16.53 -2.69
CA THR A 207 19.40 17.80 -3.29
C THR A 207 17.91 17.84 -3.56
N HIS A 208 17.29 19.01 -3.38
CA HIS A 208 15.90 19.26 -3.75
C HIS A 208 15.64 19.16 -5.26
N ARG A 209 16.69 19.26 -6.10
CA ARG A 209 16.59 19.14 -7.56
C ARG A 209 16.45 17.69 -8.04
N SER A 210 16.47 16.74 -7.13
CA SER A 210 16.23 15.32 -7.44
C SER A 210 14.80 15.12 -7.91
N GLU A 211 14.63 14.05 -8.69
CA GLU A 211 13.33 13.49 -9.05
C GLU A 211 13.18 12.13 -8.39
N VAL A 212 12.04 11.89 -7.80
CA VAL A 212 11.65 10.62 -7.20
C VAL A 212 10.43 10.08 -7.92
N ARG A 213 10.48 8.82 -8.32
CA ARG A 213 9.41 8.09 -8.98
C ARG A 213 8.91 7.00 -8.05
N VAL A 214 7.72 7.20 -7.48
CA VAL A 214 7.06 6.22 -6.62
C VAL A 214 6.26 5.27 -7.51
N PRO A 215 6.55 3.95 -7.50
CA PRO A 215 5.80 3.00 -8.30
C PRO A 215 4.35 2.89 -7.82
N VAL A 216 3.43 2.74 -8.77
CA VAL A 216 1.99 2.59 -8.54
C VAL A 216 1.53 1.32 -9.24
N LEU A 217 1.06 0.34 -8.49
CA LEU A 217 0.51 -0.91 -9.01
C LEU A 217 -1.01 -0.86 -9.05
N ALA A 218 -1.62 -1.59 -9.98
CA ALA A 218 -3.07 -1.83 -9.94
C ALA A 218 -3.46 -2.49 -8.62
N ASN A 219 -4.62 -2.10 -8.09
CA ASN A 219 -5.19 -2.78 -6.93
C ASN A 219 -5.64 -4.19 -7.31
N ASP A 220 -5.52 -5.12 -6.36
CA ASP A 220 -5.88 -6.51 -6.54
C ASP A 220 -6.39 -7.09 -5.23
N GLN A 221 -7.51 -7.79 -5.27
CA GLN A 221 -8.06 -8.47 -4.10
C GLN A 221 -7.36 -9.80 -3.81
N ASP A 222 -6.68 -10.39 -4.78
CA ASP A 222 -5.73 -11.48 -4.58
C ASP A 222 -4.38 -10.90 -4.10
N LEU A 223 -4.23 -10.85 -2.78
CA LEU A 223 -3.03 -10.28 -2.14
C LEU A 223 -1.75 -11.09 -2.42
N ALA A 224 -1.86 -12.38 -2.73
CA ALA A 224 -0.71 -13.18 -3.14
C ALA A 224 -0.24 -12.78 -4.54
N ARG A 225 -1.17 -12.55 -5.48
CA ARG A 225 -0.87 -12.03 -6.82
C ARG A 225 -0.29 -10.61 -6.72
N LEU A 226 -0.94 -9.72 -5.97
CA LEU A 226 -0.45 -8.35 -5.75
C LEU A 226 0.97 -8.34 -5.19
N SER A 227 1.26 -9.18 -4.20
CA SER A 227 2.60 -9.26 -3.59
C SER A 227 3.64 -9.74 -4.60
N ARG A 228 3.34 -10.74 -5.42
CA ARG A 228 4.26 -11.19 -6.49
C ARG A 228 4.53 -10.09 -7.52
N ARG A 229 3.50 -9.32 -7.90
CA ARG A 229 3.62 -8.18 -8.83
C ARG A 229 4.43 -7.04 -8.24
N ALA A 230 4.42 -6.85 -6.93
CA ALA A 230 5.20 -5.80 -6.26
C ALA A 230 6.72 -6.07 -6.28
N VAL A 231 7.13 -7.32 -6.12
CA VAL A 231 8.54 -7.73 -5.95
C VAL A 231 9.50 -7.10 -6.96
N PRO A 232 9.25 -7.11 -8.29
CA PRO A 232 10.19 -6.53 -9.25
C PRO A 232 10.42 -5.02 -9.10
N HIS A 233 9.54 -4.33 -8.39
CA HIS A 233 9.55 -2.87 -8.24
C HIS A 233 10.14 -2.42 -6.90
N LEU A 234 10.21 -3.29 -5.89
CA LEU A 234 10.59 -2.93 -4.52
C LEU A 234 12.05 -2.47 -4.41
N GLY A 235 12.97 -3.16 -5.06
CA GLY A 235 14.40 -2.83 -5.02
C GLY A 235 14.79 -1.49 -5.65
N ARG A 236 13.89 -0.88 -6.44
CA ARG A 236 14.08 0.42 -7.10
C ARG A 236 13.20 1.53 -6.52
N ALA A 237 12.27 1.17 -5.65
CA ALA A 237 11.35 2.10 -5.05
C ALA A 237 12.05 3.01 -4.01
N PRO A 238 11.62 4.25 -3.87
CA PRO A 238 12.20 5.22 -2.92
C PRO A 238 11.70 4.97 -1.50
N ALA A 239 11.88 3.74 -0.97
CA ALA A 239 11.31 3.27 0.29
C ALA A 239 9.78 3.40 0.38
N GLY A 240 9.08 3.39 -0.75
CA GLY A 240 7.62 3.50 -0.82
C GLY A 240 7.04 2.96 -2.12
N LEU A 241 5.81 2.44 -2.03
CA LEU A 241 5.02 1.84 -3.09
C LEU A 241 3.56 2.27 -2.92
N LEU A 242 2.89 2.62 -4.00
CA LEU A 242 1.47 2.95 -4.03
C LEU A 242 0.66 1.82 -4.68
N ILE A 243 -0.51 1.54 -4.11
CA ILE A 243 -1.53 0.69 -4.73
C ILE A 243 -2.68 1.59 -5.18
N ALA A 244 -3.08 1.49 -6.44
CA ALA A 244 -4.07 2.36 -7.06
C ALA A 244 -5.41 2.36 -6.31
N GLY A 245 -5.86 3.55 -5.89
CA GLY A 245 -7.10 3.73 -5.14
C GLY A 245 -7.11 3.09 -3.74
N HIS A 246 -5.94 2.69 -3.22
CA HIS A 246 -5.81 2.04 -1.92
C HIS A 246 -4.94 2.85 -0.96
N GLY A 247 -3.65 3.03 -1.26
CA GLY A 247 -2.79 3.81 -0.38
C GLY A 247 -1.31 3.53 -0.56
N LEU A 248 -0.53 4.04 0.42
CA LEU A 248 0.93 4.01 0.44
C LEU A 248 1.46 2.92 1.37
N TYR A 249 2.44 2.16 0.92
CA TYR A 249 3.34 1.36 1.73
C TYR A 249 4.69 2.06 1.82
N ALA A 250 5.21 2.25 3.03
CA ALA A 250 6.55 2.77 3.27
C ALA A 250 7.31 1.85 4.22
N TRP A 251 8.62 1.77 4.07
CA TRP A 251 9.47 0.88 4.86
C TRP A 251 10.80 1.50 5.21
N GLY A 252 11.50 0.87 6.14
CA GLY A 252 12.85 1.26 6.58
C GLY A 252 13.54 0.13 7.32
N GLN A 253 14.81 0.32 7.65
CA GLN A 253 15.64 -0.64 8.39
C GLN A 253 15.09 -0.88 9.81
N GLU A 254 14.47 0.14 10.38
CA GLU A 254 13.84 0.13 11.68
C GLU A 254 12.56 0.97 11.66
N LEU A 255 11.75 0.88 12.71
CA LEU A 255 10.47 1.59 12.82
C LEU A 255 10.61 3.12 12.67
N SER A 256 11.64 3.69 13.27
CA SER A 256 11.92 5.14 13.19
C SER A 256 12.19 5.60 11.77
N GLU A 257 12.93 4.82 10.99
CA GLU A 257 13.22 5.10 9.59
C GLU A 257 11.99 4.89 8.70
N ALA A 258 11.26 3.79 8.88
CA ALA A 258 10.01 3.54 8.16
C ALA A 258 8.99 4.66 8.37
N ARG A 259 8.87 5.12 9.63
CA ARG A 259 8.01 6.26 9.97
C ARG A 259 8.49 7.55 9.30
N ARG A 260 9.78 7.83 9.30
CA ARG A 260 10.34 9.00 8.61
C ARG A 260 10.04 8.95 7.12
N HIS A 261 10.25 7.81 6.44
CA HIS A 261 9.93 7.66 5.03
C HIS A 261 8.43 7.84 4.76
N LEU A 262 7.57 7.25 5.60
CA LEU A 262 6.13 7.44 5.50
C LEU A 262 5.74 8.92 5.58
N GLU A 263 6.20 9.63 6.62
CA GLU A 263 5.87 11.04 6.83
C GLU A 263 6.35 11.92 5.67
N ILE A 264 7.53 11.62 5.11
CA ILE A 264 8.07 12.33 3.95
C ILE A 264 7.25 12.06 2.70
N LEU A 265 6.95 10.80 2.41
CA LEU A 265 6.18 10.42 1.22
C LEU A 265 4.77 10.98 1.29
N GLU A 266 4.08 10.89 2.43
CA GLU A 266 2.76 11.49 2.63
C GLU A 266 2.78 13.02 2.44
N PHE A 267 3.81 13.71 2.95
CA PHE A 267 3.99 15.14 2.69
C PHE A 267 4.16 15.43 1.19
N LEU A 268 4.98 14.65 0.50
CA LEU A 268 5.22 14.82 -0.94
C LEU A 268 3.97 14.55 -1.77
N LEU A 269 3.16 13.53 -1.40
CA LEU A 269 1.88 13.23 -2.00
C LEU A 269 0.89 14.38 -1.82
N GLU A 270 0.79 14.93 -0.62
CA GLU A 270 -0.06 16.09 -0.33
C GLU A 270 0.35 17.32 -1.14
N GLN A 271 1.67 17.58 -1.26
CA GLN A 271 2.18 18.68 -2.09
C GLN A 271 1.87 18.45 -3.58
N ARG A 272 2.06 17.23 -4.08
CA ARG A 272 1.79 16.91 -5.49
C ARG A 272 0.31 17.07 -5.83
N TRP A 273 -0.58 16.63 -4.95
CA TRP A 273 -2.03 16.83 -5.12
C TRP A 273 -2.37 18.31 -5.24
N ARG A 274 -1.86 19.13 -4.31
CA ARG A 274 -2.09 20.59 -4.32
C ARG A 274 -1.50 21.27 -5.54
N GLN A 275 -0.31 20.83 -6.01
CA GLN A 275 0.29 21.33 -7.25
C GLN A 275 -0.61 21.06 -8.46
N LEU A 276 -1.15 19.84 -8.60
CA LEU A 276 -2.06 19.50 -9.69
C LEU A 276 -3.33 20.36 -9.68
N LEU A 277 -3.87 20.66 -8.50
CA LEU A 277 -5.02 21.56 -8.37
C LEU A 277 -4.66 23.00 -8.82
N LEU A 278 -3.51 23.51 -8.43
CA LEU A 278 -3.03 24.84 -8.83
C LEU A 278 -2.76 24.89 -10.33
N GLU A 279 -2.13 23.87 -10.91
CA GLU A 279 -1.90 23.74 -12.36
C GLU A 279 -3.23 23.78 -13.13
N ALA A 280 -4.23 23.01 -12.71
CA ALA A 280 -5.55 22.98 -13.32
C ALA A 280 -6.29 24.33 -13.24
N LEU A 281 -6.19 25.04 -12.12
CA LEU A 281 -6.78 26.38 -11.97
C LEU A 281 -6.15 27.42 -12.91
N VAL A 282 -4.82 27.36 -13.08
CA VAL A 282 -4.10 28.24 -14.01
C VAL A 282 -4.49 27.95 -15.45
N GLU A 283 -4.59 26.69 -15.86
CA GLU A 283 -5.03 26.27 -17.20
C GLU A 283 -6.46 26.72 -17.51
N GLN A 284 -7.33 26.78 -16.52
CA GLN A 284 -8.70 27.29 -16.68
C GLN A 284 -8.81 28.82 -16.64
N GLY A 285 -7.68 29.54 -16.51
CA GLY A 285 -7.67 31.00 -16.41
C GLY A 285 -8.19 31.56 -15.08
N LEU A 286 -8.38 30.71 -14.08
CA LEU A 286 -8.87 31.10 -12.74
C LEU A 286 -7.74 31.54 -11.79
N GLY A 287 -6.49 31.55 -12.28
CA GLY A 287 -5.31 31.97 -11.53
C GLY A 287 -4.25 32.57 -12.46
N SER A 288 -3.47 33.52 -11.96
CA SER A 288 -2.25 33.96 -12.64
C SER A 288 -1.11 33.04 -12.26
N ALA A 289 -0.46 32.39 -13.21
CA ALA A 289 0.79 31.71 -12.93
C ALA A 289 1.79 32.75 -12.37
N PRO A 290 2.49 32.48 -11.25
CA PRO A 290 3.55 33.37 -10.81
C PRO A 290 4.58 33.48 -11.93
N ALA A 291 4.86 34.73 -12.35
CA ALA A 291 5.89 35.00 -13.33
C ALA A 291 7.21 34.37 -12.87
N ASN A 292 7.73 33.36 -13.62
CA ASN A 292 9.03 32.71 -13.44
C ASN A 292 9.14 31.59 -12.38
N LEU A 293 8.40 30.48 -12.54
CA LEU A 293 8.84 29.20 -11.96
C LEU A 293 9.53 28.27 -12.99
N GLY A 294 9.75 28.72 -14.20
CA GLY A 294 10.17 27.83 -15.27
C GLY A 294 11.34 28.24 -16.12
N GLN A 295 12.28 29.09 -15.71
CA GLN A 295 13.56 29.30 -16.45
C GLN A 295 14.62 29.91 -15.57
N ARG A 296 15.38 29.09 -14.84
CA ARG A 296 16.81 29.36 -14.64
C ARG A 296 17.56 28.04 -14.75
N SER A 297 18.34 27.99 -15.81
CA SER A 297 19.35 26.99 -16.18
C SER A 297 20.30 26.60 -15.08
#